data_6ebcf2b441a294d0e5b5703d706a3e43
#
_entry.id   6ebcf2b441a294d0e5b5703d706a3e43
#
_cell.length_a   1.000
_cell.length_b   1.000
_cell.length_c   1.000
_cell.angle_alpha   90.00
_cell.angle_beta   90.00
_cell.angle_gamma   90.00
#
_symmetry.space_group_name_H-M   'P 1'
#
loop_
_entity.id
_entity.type
_entity.pdbx_description
1 polymer ?
#
loop_
_entity_poly.entity_id
_entity_poly.type
_entity_poly.pdbx_seq_one_letter_code
_entity_poly.pdbx_strand_id
1 'polypeptide(L)'
;SPYSGCRQTERTREGTLNRWQNKNNIMKRQDMKNRQLYRLAACLVGAATLLLQSCSGNRNCDRLCGSWSSVEGKPDVLIYKEGDAYKVTVFSRSGRTRKLKPETYLLVEEDGNLFITTGYRIDVAYNEAADILTFSPNGDYVRKEVKP
;
A
#
# COMPACT_ATOMS: atom_id res chain seq x y z
N SER A 1 -43.77 39.66 60.04
CA SER A 1 -43.80 38.25 60.30
C SER A 1 -42.51 37.60 59.87
N PRO A 2 -41.90 36.68 60.64
CA PRO A 2 -40.62 36.09 60.31
C PRO A 2 -40.69 35.04 59.17
N TYR A 3 -41.86 34.79 58.63
CA TYR A 3 -42.05 33.75 57.59
C TYR A 3 -41.98 34.23 56.13
N SER A 4 -41.84 35.53 55.86
CA SER A 4 -41.75 36.05 54.52
C SER A 4 -40.36 35.98 53.86
N GLY A 5 -39.32 35.68 54.66
CA GLY A 5 -37.93 35.61 54.16
C GLY A 5 -37.55 34.25 53.49
N CYS A 6 -38.23 33.15 53.83
CA CYS A 6 -37.89 31.85 53.35
C CYS A 6 -38.43 31.55 51.92
N ARG A 7 -39.48 32.22 51.48
CA ARG A 7 -40.05 32.01 50.11
C ARG A 7 -39.22 32.62 48.99
N GLN A 8 -38.46 33.63 49.24
CA GLN A 8 -37.62 34.25 48.20
C GLN A 8 -36.34 33.50 47.93
N THR A 9 -35.80 32.74 48.92
CA THR A 9 -34.60 31.94 48.70
C THR A 9 -34.85 30.66 47.93
N GLU A 10 -36.04 30.07 48.00
CA GLU A 10 -36.39 28.88 47.23
C GLU A 10 -36.62 29.20 45.73
N ARG A 11 -37.21 30.33 45.39
CA ARG A 11 -37.39 30.72 43.99
C ARG A 11 -36.08 30.98 43.25
N THR A 12 -35.08 31.50 43.91
CA THR A 12 -33.77 31.73 43.31
C THR A 12 -32.99 30.45 43.13
N ARG A 13 -33.16 29.46 44.00
CA ARG A 13 -32.54 28.16 43.82
C ARG A 13 -33.11 27.34 42.67
N GLU A 14 -34.41 27.34 42.49
CA GLU A 14 -35.04 26.66 41.37
C GLU A 14 -34.69 27.29 40.02
N GLY A 15 -34.59 28.59 39.92
CA GLY A 15 -34.18 29.29 38.72
C GLY A 15 -32.73 29.02 38.29
N THR A 16 -31.82 28.89 39.24
CA THR A 16 -30.42 28.55 38.98
C THR A 16 -30.22 27.08 38.59
N LEU A 17 -30.95 26.15 39.21
CA LEU A 17 -30.94 24.72 38.86
C LEU A 17 -31.47 24.47 37.46
N ASN A 18 -32.56 25.08 37.04
CA ASN A 18 -33.15 24.97 35.71
C ASN A 18 -32.22 25.55 34.64
N ARG A 19 -31.57 26.66 34.92
CA ARG A 19 -30.58 27.27 34.01
C ARG A 19 -29.34 26.38 33.84
N TRP A 20 -28.89 25.71 34.88
CA TRP A 20 -27.76 24.81 34.87
C TRP A 20 -28.06 23.52 34.10
N GLN A 21 -29.21 22.92 34.29
CA GLN A 21 -29.66 21.75 33.55
C GLN A 21 -29.84 22.04 32.03
N ASN A 22 -30.34 23.23 31.71
CA ASN A 22 -30.50 23.63 30.31
C ASN A 22 -29.15 23.81 29.59
N LYS A 23 -28.14 24.38 30.23
CA LYS A 23 -26.77 24.47 29.69
C LYS A 23 -26.17 23.10 29.43
N ASN A 24 -26.34 22.15 30.34
CA ASN A 24 -25.81 20.80 30.18
C ASN A 24 -26.49 20.05 29.03
N ASN A 25 -27.78 20.22 28.83
CA ASN A 25 -28.52 19.64 27.72
C ASN A 25 -28.08 20.21 26.35
N ILE A 26 -27.78 21.48 26.28
CA ILE A 26 -27.27 22.15 25.07
C ILE A 26 -25.86 21.66 24.74
N MET A 27 -24.98 21.51 25.72
CA MET A 27 -23.61 20.96 25.53
C MET A 27 -23.63 19.52 25.05
N LYS A 28 -24.51 18.67 25.60
CA LYS A 28 -24.66 17.27 25.16
C LYS A 28 -25.16 17.16 23.71
N ARG A 29 -26.03 18.04 23.25
CA ARG A 29 -26.50 18.06 21.88
C ARG A 29 -25.43 18.51 20.88
N GLN A 30 -24.57 19.44 21.25
CA GLN A 30 -23.43 19.87 20.41
C GLN A 30 -22.39 18.76 20.28
N ASP A 31 -22.07 18.04 21.36
CA ASP A 31 -21.13 16.92 21.31
C ASP A 31 -21.62 15.77 20.42
N MET A 32 -22.92 15.47 20.44
CA MET A 32 -23.47 14.45 19.56
C MET A 32 -23.38 14.82 18.07
N LYS A 33 -23.62 16.11 17.73
CA LYS A 33 -23.48 16.58 16.34
C LYS A 33 -22.04 16.51 15.87
N ASN A 34 -21.09 16.89 16.69
CA ASN A 34 -19.66 16.82 16.37
C ASN A 34 -19.18 15.38 16.19
N ARG A 35 -19.63 14.44 17.02
CA ARG A 35 -19.28 13.03 16.87
C ARG A 35 -19.78 12.41 15.57
N GLN A 36 -20.97 12.82 15.09
CA GLN A 36 -21.48 12.35 13.80
C GLN A 36 -20.69 12.93 12.62
N LEU A 37 -20.28 14.18 12.70
CA LEU A 37 -19.45 14.83 11.68
C LEU A 37 -18.06 14.16 11.58
N TYR A 38 -17.44 13.81 12.71
CA TYR A 38 -16.16 13.07 12.71
C TYR A 38 -16.28 11.67 12.15
N ARG A 39 -17.38 10.98 12.37
CA ARG A 39 -17.61 9.65 11.80
C ARG A 39 -17.79 9.71 10.27
N LEU A 40 -18.50 10.69 9.76
CA LEU A 40 -18.66 10.90 8.32
C LEU A 40 -17.35 11.36 7.65
N ALA A 41 -16.57 12.24 8.28
CA ALA A 41 -15.27 12.67 7.81
C ALA A 41 -14.25 11.52 7.79
N ALA A 42 -14.23 10.66 8.81
CA ALA A 42 -13.37 9.48 8.88
C ALA A 42 -13.70 8.47 7.76
N CYS A 43 -14.97 8.26 7.43
CA CYS A 43 -15.37 7.39 6.32
C CYS A 43 -14.95 7.93 4.94
N LEU A 44 -15.03 9.25 4.73
CA LEU A 44 -14.62 9.89 3.47
C LEU A 44 -13.10 9.83 3.27
N VAL A 45 -12.31 10.05 4.32
CA VAL A 45 -10.85 9.93 4.28
C VAL A 45 -10.42 8.48 4.08
N GLY A 46 -11.07 7.52 4.71
CA GLY A 46 -10.83 6.09 4.53
C GLY A 46 -11.10 5.60 3.11
N ALA A 47 -12.18 6.05 2.48
CA ALA A 47 -12.51 5.69 1.11
C ALA A 47 -11.54 6.30 0.08
N ALA A 48 -11.06 7.52 0.30
CA ALA A 48 -10.08 8.18 -0.56
C ALA A 48 -8.70 7.49 -0.49
N THR A 49 -8.28 7.02 0.68
CA THR A 49 -7.00 6.30 0.83
C THR A 49 -7.03 4.91 0.18
N LEU A 50 -8.17 4.22 0.17
CA LEU A 50 -8.31 2.92 -0.52
C LEU A 50 -8.26 3.04 -2.05
N LEU A 51 -8.72 4.15 -2.62
CA LEU A 51 -8.65 4.39 -4.06
C LEU A 51 -7.23 4.71 -4.56
N LEU A 52 -6.36 5.26 -3.70
CA LEU A 52 -4.96 5.55 -4.05
C LEU A 52 -4.06 4.31 -4.00
N GLN A 53 -4.45 3.26 -3.28
CA GLN A 53 -3.65 2.03 -3.19
C GLN A 53 -3.80 1.10 -4.38
N SER A 54 -4.85 1.23 -5.19
CA SER A 54 -5.07 0.33 -6.32
C SER A 54 -4.34 0.71 -7.61
N CYS A 55 -3.65 1.85 -7.66
CA CYS A 55 -3.01 2.34 -8.88
C CYS A 55 -1.48 2.24 -8.92
N SER A 56 -0.76 1.94 -7.83
CA SER A 56 0.70 2.04 -7.84
C SER A 56 1.47 0.73 -8.03
N GLY A 57 0.82 -0.45 -7.90
CA GLY A 57 1.51 -1.74 -7.97
C GLY A 57 1.85 -2.23 -9.37
N ASN A 58 0.99 -1.99 -10.37
CA ASN A 58 1.11 -2.67 -11.66
C ASN A 58 1.91 -1.92 -12.74
N ARG A 59 2.11 -0.62 -12.61
CA ARG A 59 2.74 0.17 -13.68
C ARG A 59 4.24 -0.02 -13.78
N ASN A 60 4.91 -0.31 -12.68
CA ASN A 60 6.36 -0.48 -12.66
C ASN A 60 6.79 -1.85 -13.23
N CYS A 61 5.98 -2.89 -13.04
CA CYS A 61 6.29 -4.23 -13.53
C CYS A 61 6.16 -4.37 -15.05
N ASP A 62 5.27 -3.62 -15.71
CA ASP A 62 5.14 -3.63 -17.17
C ASP A 62 6.43 -3.18 -17.88
N ARG A 63 7.20 -2.27 -17.28
CA ARG A 63 8.49 -1.81 -17.78
C ARG A 63 9.58 -2.87 -17.72
N LEU A 64 9.44 -3.84 -16.81
CA LEU A 64 10.38 -4.94 -16.66
C LEU A 64 10.22 -6.02 -17.74
N CYS A 65 9.08 -6.07 -18.40
CA CYS A 65 8.81 -7.06 -19.44
C CYS A 65 9.82 -6.94 -20.60
N GLY A 66 10.38 -8.06 -20.99
CA GLY A 66 11.37 -8.16 -22.06
C GLY A 66 12.47 -9.17 -21.76
N SER A 67 13.40 -9.28 -22.68
CA SER A 67 14.57 -10.14 -22.57
C SER A 67 15.74 -9.37 -21.96
N TRP A 68 16.42 -10.00 -21.02
CA TRP A 68 17.53 -9.41 -20.27
C TRP A 68 18.76 -10.30 -20.34
N SER A 69 19.91 -9.72 -20.55
CA SER A 69 21.19 -10.41 -20.61
C SER A 69 22.11 -9.99 -19.49
N SER A 70 22.72 -10.97 -18.82
CA SER A 70 23.65 -10.73 -17.72
C SER A 70 24.94 -10.07 -18.21
N VAL A 71 25.39 -9.03 -17.52
CA VAL A 71 26.71 -8.42 -17.78
C VAL A 71 27.87 -9.29 -17.31
N GLU A 72 27.59 -10.24 -16.42
CA GLU A 72 28.58 -11.17 -15.84
C GLU A 72 28.62 -12.54 -16.53
N GLY A 73 27.88 -12.74 -17.62
CA GLY A 73 27.83 -14.00 -18.35
C GLY A 73 26.96 -15.08 -17.72
N LYS A 74 26.06 -14.71 -16.82
CA LYS A 74 25.05 -15.63 -16.25
C LYS A 74 23.90 -15.88 -17.24
N PRO A 75 23.00 -16.86 -16.98
CA PRO A 75 21.90 -17.16 -17.86
C PRO A 75 21.00 -15.95 -18.15
N ASP A 76 20.56 -15.83 -19.40
CA ASP A 76 19.59 -14.82 -19.82
C ASP A 76 18.24 -15.01 -19.12
N VAL A 77 17.50 -13.93 -18.98
CA VAL A 77 16.22 -13.88 -18.29
C VAL A 77 15.16 -13.26 -19.19
N LEU A 78 13.96 -13.82 -19.16
CA LEU A 78 12.78 -13.26 -19.83
C LEU A 78 11.74 -12.92 -18.78
N ILE A 79 11.29 -11.68 -18.75
CA ILE A 79 10.18 -11.24 -17.91
C ILE A 79 8.97 -10.97 -18.78
N TYR A 80 7.85 -11.58 -18.44
CA TYR A 80 6.60 -11.43 -19.16
C TYR A 80 5.39 -11.45 -18.22
N LYS A 81 4.29 -10.93 -18.71
CA LYS A 81 3.01 -10.93 -18.03
C LYS A 81 2.13 -12.07 -18.55
N GLU A 82 1.58 -12.85 -17.65
CA GLU A 82 0.61 -13.89 -17.95
C GLU A 82 -0.64 -13.69 -17.09
N GLY A 83 -1.75 -13.27 -17.71
CA GLY A 83 -2.92 -12.83 -16.96
C GLY A 83 -2.60 -11.61 -16.11
N ASP A 84 -2.84 -11.70 -14.81
CA ASP A 84 -2.52 -10.65 -13.83
C ASP A 84 -1.17 -10.83 -13.13
N ALA A 85 -0.45 -11.90 -13.47
CA ALA A 85 0.82 -12.27 -12.85
C ALA A 85 2.01 -11.96 -13.76
N TYR A 86 3.13 -11.56 -13.16
CA TYR A 86 4.41 -11.41 -13.83
C TYR A 86 5.27 -12.63 -13.56
N LYS A 87 5.90 -13.16 -14.60
CA LYS A 87 6.75 -14.34 -14.53
C LYS A 87 8.15 -14.03 -15.05
N VAL A 88 9.12 -14.70 -14.46
CA VAL A 88 10.54 -14.62 -14.81
C VAL A 88 11.00 -15.99 -15.25
N THR A 89 11.43 -16.13 -16.50
CA THR A 89 12.01 -17.36 -17.03
C THR A 89 13.51 -17.20 -17.13
N VAL A 90 14.26 -18.09 -16.47
CA VAL A 90 15.71 -18.15 -16.49
C VAL A 90 16.14 -19.25 -17.43
N PHE A 91 16.96 -18.92 -18.45
CA PHE A 91 17.46 -19.87 -19.43
C PHE A 91 18.83 -20.41 -19.01
N SER A 92 18.83 -21.33 -18.05
CA SER A 92 20.07 -22.00 -17.66
C SER A 92 20.49 -23.06 -18.68
N ARG A 93 21.76 -23.41 -18.69
CA ARG A 93 22.27 -24.50 -19.50
C ARG A 93 22.67 -25.66 -18.60
N SER A 94 22.26 -26.86 -18.97
CA SER A 94 22.72 -28.07 -18.29
C SER A 94 24.23 -28.25 -18.47
N GLY A 95 24.95 -28.51 -17.38
CA GLY A 95 26.41 -28.61 -17.39
C GLY A 95 26.97 -29.76 -18.26
N ARG A 96 26.22 -30.86 -18.44
CA ARG A 96 26.63 -32.00 -19.24
C ARG A 96 26.27 -31.88 -20.72
N THR A 97 25.05 -31.50 -21.04
CA THR A 97 24.49 -31.54 -22.41
C THR A 97 24.46 -30.18 -23.09
N ARG A 98 24.75 -29.11 -22.37
CA ARG A 98 24.58 -27.68 -22.77
C ARG A 98 23.20 -27.34 -23.36
N LYS A 99 22.21 -28.21 -23.14
CA LYS A 99 20.83 -27.95 -23.52
C LYS A 99 20.24 -26.84 -22.64
N LEU A 100 19.50 -25.93 -23.27
CA LEU A 100 18.74 -24.91 -22.56
C LEU A 100 17.70 -25.56 -21.65
N LYS A 101 17.73 -25.19 -20.38
CA LYS A 101 16.76 -25.60 -19.38
C LYS A 101 16.06 -24.35 -18.88
N PRO A 102 14.88 -24.01 -19.43
CA PRO A 102 14.11 -22.87 -18.95
C PRO A 102 13.44 -23.21 -17.61
N GLU A 103 13.60 -22.34 -16.64
CA GLU A 103 12.91 -22.42 -15.36
C GLU A 103 12.14 -21.13 -15.12
N THR A 104 10.85 -21.25 -14.81
CA THR A 104 9.96 -20.10 -14.66
C THR A 104 9.57 -19.93 -13.20
N TYR A 105 9.69 -18.70 -12.72
CA TYR A 105 9.37 -18.30 -11.36
C TYR A 105 8.35 -17.16 -11.38
N LEU A 106 7.55 -17.06 -10.33
CA LEU A 106 6.63 -15.95 -10.14
C LEU A 106 7.40 -14.73 -9.63
N LEU A 107 7.19 -13.57 -10.26
CA LEU A 107 7.66 -12.29 -9.74
C LEU A 107 6.65 -11.76 -8.75
N VAL A 108 7.05 -11.61 -7.51
CA VAL A 108 6.19 -11.16 -6.40
C VAL A 108 6.58 -9.76 -5.99
N GLU A 109 5.59 -8.91 -5.76
CA GLU A 109 5.76 -7.59 -5.15
C GLU A 109 5.18 -7.62 -3.74
N GLU A 110 6.01 -7.28 -2.76
CA GLU A 110 5.64 -7.17 -1.36
C GLU A 110 6.29 -5.93 -0.76
N ASP A 111 5.48 -5.05 -0.20
CA ASP A 111 5.93 -3.78 0.40
C ASP A 111 6.81 -2.91 -0.53
N GLY A 112 6.50 -2.90 -1.83
CA GLY A 112 7.28 -2.18 -2.84
C GLY A 112 8.57 -2.87 -3.27
N ASN A 113 8.88 -4.04 -2.75
CA ASN A 113 10.04 -4.85 -3.12
C ASN A 113 9.64 -5.99 -4.04
N LEU A 114 10.40 -6.16 -5.12
CA LEU A 114 10.23 -7.25 -6.06
C LEU A 114 11.17 -8.41 -5.72
N PHE A 115 10.70 -9.64 -5.82
CA PHE A 115 11.53 -10.82 -5.62
C PHE A 115 10.98 -12.05 -6.36
N ILE A 116 11.83 -13.03 -6.58
CA ILE A 116 11.49 -14.38 -7.02
C ILE A 116 11.97 -15.40 -5.98
N THR A 117 11.36 -16.57 -5.94
CA THR A 117 11.75 -17.66 -5.06
C THR A 117 12.21 -18.85 -5.89
N THR A 118 13.48 -19.18 -5.79
CA THR A 118 14.12 -20.31 -6.50
C THR A 118 14.57 -21.44 -5.57
N GLY A 119 13.95 -21.56 -4.41
CA GLY A 119 14.41 -22.31 -3.24
C GLY A 119 14.89 -21.37 -2.13
N TYR A 120 15.40 -20.22 -2.49
CA TYR A 120 15.67 -19.07 -1.63
C TYR A 120 15.20 -17.79 -2.31
N ARG A 121 15.01 -16.74 -1.54
CA ARG A 121 14.55 -15.45 -2.04
C ARG A 121 15.67 -14.74 -2.81
N ILE A 122 15.37 -14.29 -4.00
CA ILE A 122 16.23 -13.44 -4.83
C ILE A 122 15.53 -12.11 -5.03
N ASP A 123 16.07 -11.04 -4.48
CA ASP A 123 15.51 -9.71 -4.64
C ASP A 123 15.83 -9.14 -6.03
N VAL A 124 14.85 -8.44 -6.60
CA VAL A 124 14.93 -7.84 -7.93
C VAL A 124 14.81 -6.34 -7.79
N ALA A 125 15.78 -5.61 -8.29
CA ALA A 125 15.77 -4.15 -8.32
C ALA A 125 15.87 -3.65 -9.76
N TYR A 126 15.17 -2.56 -10.06
CA TYR A 126 15.20 -1.94 -11.38
C TYR A 126 15.62 -0.48 -11.29
N ASN A 127 16.65 -0.14 -12.02
CA ASN A 127 17.11 1.23 -12.22
C ASN A 127 16.55 1.75 -13.55
N GLU A 128 15.51 2.56 -13.47
CA GLU A 128 14.82 3.11 -14.62
C GLU A 128 15.69 4.07 -15.46
N ALA A 129 16.54 4.85 -14.79
CA ALA A 129 17.40 5.83 -15.46
C ALA A 129 18.48 5.17 -16.35
N ALA A 130 18.99 4.02 -15.92
CA ALA A 130 20.01 3.27 -16.64
C ALA A 130 19.47 2.09 -17.45
N ASP A 131 18.18 1.73 -17.27
CA ASP A 131 17.54 0.52 -17.81
C ASP A 131 18.32 -0.75 -17.43
N ILE A 132 18.69 -0.85 -16.14
CA ILE A 132 19.44 -1.98 -15.57
C ILE A 132 18.55 -2.70 -14.55
N LEU A 133 18.48 -4.00 -14.69
CA LEU A 133 17.80 -4.92 -13.78
C LEU A 133 18.84 -5.66 -12.94
N THR A 134 18.73 -5.64 -11.63
CA THR A 134 19.66 -6.29 -10.71
C THR A 134 18.96 -7.44 -9.97
N PHE A 135 19.52 -8.63 -10.05
CA PHE A 135 19.12 -9.78 -9.23
C PHE A 135 20.16 -10.00 -8.14
N SER A 136 19.76 -9.87 -6.89
CA SER A 136 20.67 -10.07 -5.77
C SER A 136 20.66 -11.53 -5.29
N PRO A 137 21.76 -12.27 -5.31
CA PRO A 137 23.16 -11.87 -5.53
C PRO A 137 23.71 -12.05 -6.96
N ASN A 138 22.86 -12.31 -7.95
CA ASN A 138 23.27 -12.73 -9.28
C ASN A 138 23.85 -11.63 -10.18
N GLY A 139 23.75 -10.37 -9.80
CA GLY A 139 24.33 -9.24 -10.51
C GLY A 139 23.38 -8.51 -11.46
N ASP A 140 23.95 -7.73 -12.35
CA ASP A 140 23.24 -6.81 -13.23
C ASP A 140 22.92 -7.43 -14.59
N TYR A 141 21.76 -7.02 -15.12
CA TYR A 141 21.24 -7.43 -16.41
C TYR A 141 20.88 -6.19 -17.21
N VAL A 142 21.21 -6.20 -18.49
CA VAL A 142 20.85 -5.17 -19.46
C VAL A 142 19.81 -5.69 -20.43
N ARG A 143 18.94 -4.80 -20.92
CA ARG A 143 17.91 -5.16 -21.87
C ARG A 143 18.52 -5.61 -23.19
N LYS A 144 18.08 -6.76 -23.68
CA LYS A 144 18.45 -7.24 -24.99
C LYS A 144 17.67 -6.46 -26.07
N GLU A 145 18.37 -5.73 -26.91
CA GLU A 145 17.75 -5.14 -28.09
C GLU A 145 17.40 -6.25 -29.08
N VAL A 146 16.14 -6.35 -29.43
CA VAL A 146 15.71 -7.18 -30.53
C VAL A 146 16.06 -6.41 -31.82
N LYS A 147 17.17 -6.74 -32.42
CA LYS A 147 17.44 -6.24 -33.77
C LYS A 147 16.37 -6.76 -34.70
N PRO A 148 15.69 -5.87 -35.45
CA PRO A 148 14.71 -6.30 -36.42
C PRO A 148 15.31 -7.13 -37.57
#